data_db21abb3927d2c9d1a2dbf999f35248c
#
_entry.id   db21abb3927d2c9d1a2dbf999f35248c
#
_cell.length_a   1.000
_cell.length_b   1.000
_cell.length_c   1.000
_cell.angle_alpha   90.00
_cell.angle_beta   90.00
_cell.angle_gamma   90.00
#
_symmetry.space_group_name_H-M   'P 1'
#
loop_
_entity.id
_entity.type
_entity.pdbx_description
1 polymer ?
#
loop_
_entity_poly.entity_id
_entity_poly.type
_entity_poly.pdbx_seq_one_letter_code
_entity_poly.pdbx_strand_id
1 'polypeptide(L)'
;VDTGEIPNLLLTGTAGVGKTTVAKALCKSLGLDYLIINGSEEGNIDTLRTKIKHFASTVSLQGGYKVVILDEADYLNPQSTQPALRGFIEEFSNNCRFIMTCNFKKRIIDPFHCRCSVIEFNIAKKVTPKLCMQFLERCCNILTQEGVEYEEAVVAELIMKYLPDWRRVLNELQRYSVSNHID
;
A
#
# COMPACT_ATOMS: atom_id res chain seq x y z
N VAL A 1 7.70 -15.34 1.84
CA VAL A 1 6.37 -15.62 1.26
C VAL A 1 6.20 -17.11 0.99
N ASP A 2 7.30 -17.84 0.83
CA ASP A 2 7.27 -19.29 0.52
C ASP A 2 6.71 -20.17 1.67
N THR A 3 6.63 -19.63 2.88
CA THR A 3 6.08 -20.33 4.07
C THR A 3 4.61 -20.03 4.34
N GLY A 4 3.96 -19.15 3.56
CA GLY A 4 2.59 -18.70 3.81
C GLY A 4 2.42 -17.75 5.02
N GLU A 5 3.50 -17.48 5.74
CA GLU A 5 3.52 -16.57 6.88
C GLU A 5 4.12 -15.22 6.48
N ILE A 6 3.50 -14.15 6.96
CA ILE A 6 4.03 -12.79 6.81
C ILE A 6 4.39 -12.22 8.18
N PRO A 7 5.54 -11.54 8.32
CA PRO A 7 5.83 -10.76 9.51
C PRO A 7 5.00 -9.47 9.53
N ASN A 8 5.04 -8.73 10.63
CA ASN A 8 4.57 -7.36 10.59
C ASN A 8 5.44 -6.55 9.63
N LEU A 9 4.82 -5.73 8.78
CA LEU A 9 5.48 -4.97 7.73
C LEU A 9 5.28 -3.46 7.92
N LEU A 10 6.33 -2.71 7.63
CA LEU A 10 6.27 -1.26 7.48
C LEU A 10 6.72 -0.90 6.05
N LEU A 11 5.75 -0.54 5.21
CA LEU A 11 5.97 -0.16 3.81
C LEU A 11 6.14 1.35 3.74
N THR A 12 7.32 1.82 3.40
CA THR A 12 7.66 3.25 3.34
C THR A 12 8.08 3.67 1.94
N GLY A 13 7.79 4.91 1.57
CA GLY A 13 8.14 5.48 0.26
C GLY A 13 7.23 6.64 -0.10
N THR A 14 7.54 7.35 -1.17
CA THR A 14 6.75 8.49 -1.65
C THR A 14 5.31 8.10 -2.00
N ALA A 15 4.43 9.10 -2.13
CA ALA A 15 3.05 8.86 -2.58
C ALA A 15 3.03 8.24 -3.99
N GLY A 16 1.99 7.47 -4.30
CA GLY A 16 1.77 6.92 -5.64
C GLY A 16 2.62 5.71 -6.04
N VAL A 17 3.58 5.26 -5.21
CA VAL A 17 4.48 4.12 -5.53
C VAL A 17 3.84 2.73 -5.36
N GLY A 18 2.58 2.64 -4.92
CA GLY A 18 1.84 1.38 -4.84
C GLY A 18 1.89 0.64 -3.50
N LYS A 19 2.33 1.28 -2.39
CA LYS A 19 2.42 0.64 -1.06
C LYS A 19 1.14 -0.07 -0.63
N THR A 20 0.02 0.64 -0.60
CA THR A 20 -1.29 0.11 -0.22
C THR A 20 -1.78 -0.97 -1.18
N THR A 21 -1.50 -0.81 -2.47
CA THR A 21 -1.83 -1.79 -3.51
C THR A 21 -1.10 -3.10 -3.27
N VAL A 22 0.21 -3.04 -2.97
CA VAL A 22 1.03 -4.22 -2.65
C VAL A 22 0.54 -4.89 -1.36
N ALA A 23 0.21 -4.12 -0.31
CA ALA A 23 -0.35 -4.67 0.93
C ALA A 23 -1.63 -5.48 0.67
N LYS A 24 -2.56 -4.91 -0.10
CA LYS A 24 -3.82 -5.59 -0.49
C LYS A 24 -3.58 -6.83 -1.38
N ALA A 25 -2.68 -6.70 -2.36
CA ALA A 25 -2.35 -7.79 -3.26
C ALA A 25 -1.71 -8.97 -2.52
N LEU A 26 -0.81 -8.69 -1.55
CA LEU A 26 -0.20 -9.69 -0.70
C LEU A 26 -1.24 -10.47 0.10
N CYS A 27 -2.17 -9.78 0.77
CA CYS A 27 -3.24 -10.44 1.51
C CYS A 27 -4.11 -11.31 0.60
N LYS A 28 -4.49 -10.80 -0.57
CA LYS A 28 -5.29 -11.56 -1.55
C LYS A 28 -4.56 -12.78 -2.08
N SER A 29 -3.28 -12.67 -2.41
CA SER A 29 -2.49 -13.79 -2.95
C SER A 29 -2.28 -14.91 -1.94
N LEU A 30 -2.28 -14.60 -0.65
CA LEU A 30 -2.15 -15.56 0.44
C LEU A 30 -3.52 -16.03 1.00
N GLY A 31 -4.62 -15.54 0.46
CA GLY A 31 -5.97 -15.89 0.94
C GLY A 31 -6.23 -15.44 2.37
N LEU A 32 -5.63 -14.34 2.82
CA LEU A 32 -5.75 -13.83 4.19
C LEU A 32 -6.89 -12.83 4.32
N ASP A 33 -7.68 -12.97 5.39
CA ASP A 33 -8.67 -11.97 5.79
C ASP A 33 -7.94 -10.69 6.22
N TYR A 34 -8.36 -9.52 5.71
CA TYR A 34 -7.74 -8.27 6.09
C TYR A 34 -8.75 -7.14 6.36
N LEU A 35 -8.41 -6.29 7.31
CA LEU A 35 -9.09 -5.04 7.64
C LEU A 35 -8.20 -3.87 7.23
N ILE A 36 -8.77 -2.88 6.55
CA ILE A 36 -8.05 -1.64 6.22
C ILE A 36 -8.56 -0.52 7.10
N ILE A 37 -7.65 0.21 7.71
CA ILE A 37 -7.92 1.40 8.49
C ILE A 37 -7.02 2.52 7.95
N ASN A 38 -7.62 3.65 7.59
CA ASN A 38 -6.89 4.82 7.12
C ASN A 38 -6.54 5.73 8.30
N GLY A 39 -5.24 5.90 8.58
CA GLY A 39 -4.76 6.72 9.69
C GLY A 39 -5.07 8.22 9.55
N SER A 40 -5.27 8.71 8.33
CA SER A 40 -5.63 10.11 8.08
C SER A 40 -7.11 10.41 8.36
N GLU A 41 -7.98 9.41 8.26
CA GLU A 41 -9.43 9.56 8.44
C GLU A 41 -9.88 9.06 9.83
N GLU A 42 -9.28 7.99 10.32
CA GLU A 42 -9.72 7.26 11.50
C GLU A 42 -8.68 7.30 12.64
N GLY A 43 -7.97 8.40 12.80
CA GLY A 43 -6.87 8.55 13.76
C GLY A 43 -7.27 8.52 15.26
N ASN A 44 -8.56 8.38 15.59
CA ASN A 44 -9.02 8.28 16.96
C ASN A 44 -8.68 6.89 17.55
N ILE A 45 -7.99 6.90 18.71
CA ILE A 45 -7.52 5.69 19.38
C ILE A 45 -8.65 4.75 19.79
N ASP A 46 -9.79 5.25 20.25
CA ASP A 46 -10.91 4.41 20.69
C ASP A 46 -11.60 3.72 19.51
N THR A 47 -11.72 4.42 18.38
CA THR A 47 -12.21 3.85 17.13
C THR A 47 -11.29 2.73 16.62
N LEU A 48 -9.97 2.99 16.61
CA LEU A 48 -8.97 2.00 16.22
C LEU A 48 -9.02 0.78 17.13
N ARG A 49 -9.05 0.99 18.45
CA ARG A 49 -9.13 -0.09 19.45
C ARG A 49 -10.34 -0.97 19.20
N THR A 50 -11.50 -0.38 19.05
CA THR A 50 -12.76 -1.11 18.84
C THR A 50 -12.73 -1.94 17.56
N LYS A 51 -12.33 -1.32 16.44
CA LYS A 51 -12.25 -2.01 15.13
C LYS A 51 -11.23 -3.15 15.14
N ILE A 52 -10.02 -2.90 15.66
CA ILE A 52 -8.96 -3.91 15.72
C ILE A 52 -9.37 -5.06 16.63
N LYS A 53 -9.87 -4.78 17.83
CA LYS A 53 -10.33 -5.82 18.77
C LYS A 53 -11.45 -6.67 18.16
N HIS A 54 -12.47 -6.04 17.60
CA HIS A 54 -13.56 -6.77 16.96
C HIS A 54 -13.04 -7.68 15.83
N PHE A 55 -12.20 -7.17 14.97
CA PHE A 55 -11.64 -7.95 13.87
C PHE A 55 -10.72 -9.06 14.37
N ALA A 56 -9.83 -8.79 15.33
CA ALA A 56 -8.88 -9.76 15.86
C ALA A 56 -9.51 -10.86 16.69
N SER A 57 -10.65 -10.58 17.37
CA SER A 57 -11.36 -11.54 18.21
C SER A 57 -12.21 -12.53 17.41
N THR A 58 -12.51 -12.26 16.14
CA THR A 58 -13.26 -13.19 15.28
C THR A 58 -12.32 -14.21 14.65
N VAL A 59 -12.79 -15.44 14.45
CA VAL A 59 -12.03 -16.51 13.80
C VAL A 59 -11.96 -16.22 12.29
N SER A 60 -10.81 -16.47 11.66
CA SER A 60 -10.72 -16.44 10.20
C SER A 60 -11.49 -17.62 9.59
N LEU A 61 -12.31 -17.34 8.58
CA LEU A 61 -13.06 -18.37 7.85
C LEU A 61 -12.16 -19.23 6.95
N GLN A 62 -10.99 -18.69 6.57
CA GLN A 62 -10.03 -19.36 5.69
C GLN A 62 -8.89 -20.05 6.46
N GLY A 63 -8.87 -19.88 7.79
CA GLY A 63 -7.75 -20.31 8.64
C GLY A 63 -6.55 -19.37 8.53
N GLY A 64 -5.59 -19.49 9.45
CA GLY A 64 -4.38 -18.67 9.46
C GLY A 64 -4.53 -17.30 10.14
N TYR A 65 -3.54 -16.45 9.92
CA TYR A 65 -3.51 -15.11 10.50
C TYR A 65 -4.44 -14.15 9.76
N LYS A 66 -5.01 -13.21 10.51
CA LYS A 66 -5.67 -12.04 9.95
C LYS A 66 -4.68 -10.90 9.79
N VAL A 67 -4.96 -9.97 8.91
CA VAL A 67 -4.09 -8.83 8.65
C VAL A 67 -4.81 -7.52 8.89
N VAL A 68 -4.22 -6.66 9.70
CA VAL A 68 -4.67 -5.27 9.84
C VAL A 68 -3.74 -4.39 9.01
N ILE A 69 -4.29 -3.75 7.97
CA ILE A 69 -3.57 -2.80 7.14
C ILE A 69 -3.87 -1.39 7.70
N LEU A 70 -2.84 -0.75 8.25
CA LEU A 70 -2.89 0.64 8.69
C LEU A 70 -2.32 1.52 7.58
N ASP A 71 -3.19 2.03 6.74
CA ASP A 71 -2.81 2.92 5.64
C ASP A 71 -2.56 4.33 6.16
N GLU A 72 -1.54 5.00 5.62
CA GLU A 72 -1.14 6.35 6.05
C GLU A 72 -0.87 6.45 7.58
N ALA A 73 -0.16 5.48 8.13
CA ALA A 73 0.13 5.42 9.57
C ALA A 73 0.94 6.61 10.11
N ASP A 74 1.61 7.36 9.25
CA ASP A 74 2.34 8.59 9.58
C ASP A 74 1.42 9.78 9.90
N TYR A 75 0.11 9.67 9.68
CA TYR A 75 -0.89 10.64 10.17
C TYR A 75 -1.40 10.34 11.58
N LEU A 76 -1.15 9.13 12.10
CA LEU A 76 -1.51 8.77 13.47
C LEU A 76 -0.67 9.54 14.48
N ASN A 77 -1.30 10.02 15.54
CA ASN A 77 -0.62 10.81 16.58
C ASN A 77 0.52 9.99 17.23
N PRO A 78 1.78 10.47 17.14
CA PRO A 78 2.94 9.75 17.66
C PRO A 78 3.02 9.70 19.19
N GLN A 79 2.29 10.58 19.89
CA GLN A 79 2.31 10.65 21.35
C GLN A 79 1.19 9.83 22.03
N SER A 80 0.10 9.55 21.29
CA SER A 80 -1.07 8.84 21.85
C SER A 80 -1.41 7.56 21.08
N THR A 81 -1.74 7.70 19.79
CA THR A 81 -2.29 6.61 18.98
C THR A 81 -1.24 5.57 18.61
N GLN A 82 -0.05 6.01 18.18
CA GLN A 82 1.01 5.07 17.82
C GLN A 82 1.48 4.22 19.02
N PRO A 83 1.74 4.77 20.23
CA PRO A 83 2.07 3.96 21.42
C PRO A 83 1.00 2.92 21.78
N ALA A 84 -0.28 3.27 21.63
CA ALA A 84 -1.37 2.33 21.88
C ALA A 84 -1.42 1.19 20.87
N LEU A 85 -1.19 1.49 19.57
CA LEU A 85 -1.09 0.47 18.52
C LEU A 85 0.05 -0.51 18.75
N ARG A 86 1.17 -0.07 19.34
CA ARG A 86 2.22 -0.97 19.77
C ARG A 86 1.70 -2.05 20.71
N GLY A 87 0.85 -1.67 21.68
CA GLY A 87 0.20 -2.62 22.57
C GLY A 87 -0.68 -3.63 21.84
N PHE A 88 -1.40 -3.19 20.80
CA PHE A 88 -2.24 -4.10 20.00
C PHE A 88 -1.43 -5.10 19.17
N ILE A 89 -0.28 -4.69 18.63
CA ILE A 89 0.62 -5.60 17.91
C ILE A 89 1.09 -6.74 18.84
N GLU A 90 1.38 -6.42 20.11
CA GLU A 90 1.78 -7.41 21.10
C GLU A 90 0.59 -8.27 21.56
N GLU A 91 -0.56 -7.65 21.88
CA GLU A 91 -1.78 -8.31 22.36
C GLU A 91 -2.33 -9.33 21.35
N PHE A 92 -2.32 -8.98 20.04
CA PHE A 92 -2.90 -9.81 18.98
C PHE A 92 -1.86 -10.57 18.14
N SER A 93 -0.62 -10.65 18.60
CA SER A 93 0.49 -11.28 17.85
C SER A 93 0.23 -12.74 17.45
N ASN A 94 -0.59 -13.46 18.18
CA ASN A 94 -0.95 -14.85 17.89
C ASN A 94 -1.97 -14.99 16.77
N ASN A 95 -2.82 -13.97 16.55
CA ASN A 95 -3.96 -14.04 15.63
C ASN A 95 -3.86 -13.07 14.46
N CYS A 96 -3.12 -11.98 14.64
CA CYS A 96 -3.04 -10.90 13.66
C CYS A 96 -1.61 -10.52 13.30
N ARG A 97 -1.46 -10.08 12.05
CA ARG A 97 -0.27 -9.37 11.57
C ARG A 97 -0.67 -7.97 11.14
N PHE A 98 0.28 -7.06 11.21
CA PHE A 98 0.06 -5.66 10.90
C PHE A 98 0.92 -5.26 9.70
N ILE A 99 0.29 -4.63 8.72
CA ILE A 99 0.97 -4.01 7.60
C ILE A 99 0.70 -2.51 7.70
N MET A 100 1.72 -1.73 7.96
CA MET A 100 1.63 -0.28 8.00
C MET A 100 2.19 0.32 6.73
N THR A 101 1.55 1.34 6.19
CA THR A 101 2.10 2.16 5.11
C THR A 101 2.39 3.56 5.61
N CYS A 102 3.44 4.19 5.13
CA CYS A 102 3.75 5.59 5.43
C CYS A 102 4.49 6.27 4.28
N ASN A 103 4.28 7.58 4.15
CA ASN A 103 5.06 8.41 3.24
C ASN A 103 6.30 8.97 3.94
N PHE A 104 6.19 9.27 5.22
CA PHE A 104 7.25 9.89 6.03
C PHE A 104 7.68 8.95 7.16
N LYS A 105 8.71 8.13 6.89
CA LYS A 105 9.27 7.17 7.85
C LYS A 105 9.60 7.80 9.22
N LYS A 106 10.08 9.05 9.22
CA LYS A 106 10.45 9.78 10.44
C LYS A 106 9.27 10.12 11.37
N ARG A 107 8.03 10.04 10.87
CA ARG A 107 6.82 10.24 11.69
C ARG A 107 6.36 8.98 12.41
N ILE A 108 6.94 7.85 12.09
CA ILE A 108 6.67 6.57 12.75
C ILE A 108 7.65 6.42 13.91
N ILE A 109 7.13 6.12 15.09
CA ILE A 109 7.95 5.96 16.30
C ILE A 109 8.89 4.76 16.22
N ASP A 110 10.08 4.86 16.81
CA ASP A 110 11.13 3.82 16.78
C ASP A 110 10.66 2.41 17.18
N PRO A 111 9.77 2.24 18.18
CA PRO A 111 9.28 0.92 18.55
C PRO A 111 8.64 0.12 17.41
N PHE A 112 8.08 0.77 16.38
CA PHE A 112 7.55 0.08 15.20
C PHE A 112 8.65 -0.39 14.25
N HIS A 113 9.72 0.40 14.11
CA HIS A 113 10.87 0.01 13.29
C HIS A 113 11.53 -1.29 13.79
N CYS A 114 11.50 -1.53 15.10
CA CYS A 114 12.04 -2.76 15.70
C CYS A 114 11.09 -3.97 15.61
N ARG A 115 9.78 -3.74 15.45
CA ARG A 115 8.74 -4.80 15.45
C ARG A 115 8.26 -5.19 14.06
N CYS A 116 8.64 -4.44 13.06
CA CYS A 116 8.20 -4.62 11.68
C CYS A 116 9.41 -4.79 10.76
N SER A 117 9.28 -5.63 9.77
CA SER A 117 10.20 -5.65 8.64
C SER A 117 9.95 -4.42 7.78
N VAL A 118 10.93 -3.54 7.70
CA VAL A 118 10.82 -2.28 6.94
C VAL A 118 11.15 -2.55 5.48
N ILE A 119 10.21 -2.23 4.59
CA ILE A 119 10.38 -2.32 3.15
C ILE A 119 10.30 -0.92 2.55
N GLU A 120 11.38 -0.46 1.97
CA GLU A 120 11.45 0.83 1.30
C GLU A 120 11.12 0.70 -0.19
N PHE A 121 10.10 1.41 -0.62
CA PHE A 121 9.67 1.49 -2.02
C PHE A 121 10.55 2.48 -2.79
N ASN A 122 11.85 2.19 -2.83
CA ASN A 122 12.81 2.91 -3.63
C ASN A 122 13.11 2.11 -4.90
N ILE A 123 12.73 2.65 -6.05
CA ILE A 123 13.01 2.01 -7.33
C ILE A 123 14.50 2.19 -7.64
N ALA A 124 15.24 1.08 -7.55
CA ALA A 124 16.65 1.10 -7.90
C ALA A 124 16.83 1.41 -9.39
N LYS A 125 17.79 2.28 -9.75
CA LYS A 125 18.04 2.70 -11.14
C LYS A 125 18.18 1.54 -12.14
N LYS A 126 18.72 0.40 -11.69
CA LYS A 126 18.89 -0.81 -12.53
C LYS A 126 17.56 -1.51 -12.87
N VAL A 127 16.56 -1.38 -12.02
CA VAL A 127 15.25 -2.06 -12.17
C VAL A 127 14.22 -1.14 -12.84
N THR A 128 14.47 0.16 -12.81
CA THR A 128 13.60 1.18 -13.39
C THR A 128 13.16 0.88 -14.84
N PRO A 129 14.05 0.53 -15.79
CA PRO A 129 13.64 0.29 -17.18
C PRO A 129 12.65 -0.86 -17.30
N LYS A 130 12.88 -1.98 -16.60
CA LYS A 130 12.00 -3.14 -16.63
C LYS A 130 10.61 -2.81 -16.06
N LEU A 131 10.56 -2.10 -14.95
CA LEU A 131 9.29 -1.66 -14.34
C LEU A 131 8.54 -0.68 -15.25
N CYS A 132 9.24 0.26 -15.89
CA CYS A 132 8.65 1.18 -16.83
C CYS A 132 8.03 0.45 -18.03
N MET A 133 8.72 -0.54 -18.59
CA MET A 133 8.18 -1.34 -19.70
C MET A 133 6.92 -2.11 -19.29
N GLN A 134 6.95 -2.79 -18.15
CA GLN A 134 5.78 -3.50 -17.63
C GLN A 134 4.60 -2.57 -17.35
N PHE A 135 4.89 -1.37 -16.83
CA PHE A 135 3.85 -0.39 -16.59
C PHE A 135 3.32 0.24 -17.87
N LEU A 136 4.18 0.47 -18.86
CA LEU A 136 3.78 0.93 -20.21
C LEU A 136 2.83 -0.07 -20.85
N GLU A 137 3.20 -1.34 -20.89
CA GLU A 137 2.33 -2.42 -21.38
C GLU A 137 0.97 -2.41 -20.68
N ARG A 138 0.96 -2.24 -19.34
CA ARG A 138 -0.27 -2.16 -18.56
C ARG A 138 -1.12 -0.93 -18.92
N CYS A 139 -0.50 0.24 -19.09
CA CYS A 139 -1.20 1.45 -19.51
C CYS A 139 -1.79 1.30 -20.92
N CYS A 140 -1.04 0.77 -21.87
CA CYS A 140 -1.51 0.51 -23.23
C CYS A 140 -2.69 -0.47 -23.25
N ASN A 141 -2.63 -1.54 -22.45
CA ASN A 141 -3.75 -2.48 -22.32
C ASN A 141 -5.01 -1.81 -21.75
N ILE A 142 -4.87 -0.92 -20.75
CA ILE A 142 -6.00 -0.18 -20.19
C ILE A 142 -6.61 0.75 -21.26
N LEU A 143 -5.80 1.55 -21.95
CA LEU A 143 -6.26 2.47 -22.99
C LEU A 143 -6.98 1.74 -24.13
N THR A 144 -6.44 0.59 -24.55
CA THR A 144 -7.08 -0.26 -25.55
C THR A 144 -8.45 -0.78 -25.08
N GLN A 145 -8.55 -1.22 -23.83
CA GLN A 145 -9.82 -1.70 -23.24
C GLN A 145 -10.87 -0.60 -23.12
N GLU A 146 -10.44 0.64 -22.85
CA GLU A 146 -11.30 1.82 -22.76
C GLU A 146 -11.62 2.42 -24.15
N GLY A 147 -11.05 1.89 -25.23
CA GLY A 147 -11.29 2.37 -26.61
C GLY A 147 -10.67 3.74 -26.90
N VAL A 148 -9.62 4.11 -26.17
CA VAL A 148 -8.89 5.37 -26.38
C VAL A 148 -7.76 5.15 -27.37
N GLU A 149 -7.68 5.97 -28.42
CA GLU A 149 -6.54 5.98 -29.34
C GLU A 149 -5.32 6.63 -28.66
N TYR A 150 -4.14 6.08 -28.85
CA TYR A 150 -2.93 6.59 -28.20
C TYR A 150 -1.68 6.32 -29.05
N GLU A 151 -0.69 7.19 -28.87
CA GLU A 151 0.68 6.94 -29.32
C GLU A 151 1.51 6.38 -28.17
N GLU A 152 2.06 5.18 -28.36
CA GLU A 152 2.86 4.49 -27.31
C GLU A 152 4.06 5.34 -26.83
N ALA A 153 4.68 6.10 -27.76
CA ALA A 153 5.80 6.99 -27.43
C ALA A 153 5.39 8.09 -26.43
N VAL A 154 4.19 8.67 -26.59
CA VAL A 154 3.66 9.71 -25.70
C VAL A 154 3.34 9.13 -24.33
N VAL A 155 2.76 7.93 -24.28
CA VAL A 155 2.50 7.24 -23.00
C VAL A 155 3.81 6.94 -22.27
N ALA A 156 4.85 6.49 -23.00
CA ALA A 156 6.18 6.24 -22.43
C ALA A 156 6.82 7.52 -21.87
N GLU A 157 6.73 8.63 -22.59
CA GLU A 157 7.24 9.93 -22.13
C GLU A 157 6.53 10.39 -20.85
N LEU A 158 5.23 10.23 -20.78
CA LEU A 158 4.43 10.57 -19.62
C LEU A 158 4.87 9.74 -18.38
N ILE A 159 5.12 8.45 -18.56
CA ILE A 159 5.63 7.57 -17.50
C ILE A 159 6.97 8.09 -17.02
N MET A 160 7.91 8.36 -17.90
CA MET A 160 9.24 8.86 -17.54
C MET A 160 9.20 10.20 -16.81
N LYS A 161 8.25 11.08 -17.16
CA LYS A 161 8.06 12.39 -16.55
C LYS A 161 7.61 12.33 -15.10
N TYR A 162 6.73 11.38 -14.75
CA TYR A 162 6.11 11.32 -13.43
C TYR A 162 6.62 10.19 -12.53
N LEU A 163 7.53 9.37 -13.04
CA LEU A 163 8.16 8.32 -12.23
C LEU A 163 8.76 8.92 -10.93
N PRO A 164 8.59 8.26 -9.76
CA PRO A 164 7.98 6.97 -9.49
C PRO A 164 6.49 7.00 -9.10
N ASP A 165 5.78 8.08 -9.35
CA ASP A 165 4.36 8.24 -9.00
C ASP A 165 3.43 7.65 -10.07
N TRP A 166 3.20 6.33 -9.97
CA TRP A 166 2.32 5.59 -10.89
C TRP A 166 0.86 6.10 -10.88
N ARG A 167 0.39 6.57 -9.72
CA ARG A 167 -0.96 7.13 -9.60
C ARG A 167 -1.11 8.38 -10.44
N ARG A 168 -0.12 9.25 -10.41
CA ARG A 168 -0.11 10.48 -11.19
C ARG A 168 -0.12 10.19 -12.68
N VAL A 169 0.65 9.19 -13.14
CA VAL A 169 0.62 8.78 -14.55
C VAL A 169 -0.79 8.38 -14.97
N LEU A 170 -1.45 7.51 -14.19
CA LEU A 170 -2.82 7.07 -14.51
C LEU A 170 -3.82 8.23 -14.51
N ASN A 171 -3.72 9.16 -13.56
CA ASN A 171 -4.58 10.34 -13.52
C ASN A 171 -4.37 11.25 -14.73
N GLU A 172 -3.13 11.43 -15.17
CA GLU A 172 -2.84 12.23 -16.38
C GLU A 172 -3.36 11.51 -17.65
N LEU A 173 -3.15 10.20 -17.77
CA LEU A 173 -3.72 9.42 -18.88
C LEU A 173 -5.25 9.54 -18.90
N GLN A 174 -5.91 9.42 -17.75
CA GLN A 174 -7.36 9.60 -17.65
C GLN A 174 -7.80 11.02 -18.07
N ARG A 175 -7.01 12.05 -17.69
CA ARG A 175 -7.30 13.43 -18.09
C ARG A 175 -7.19 13.63 -19.61
N TYR A 176 -6.16 13.06 -20.23
CA TYR A 176 -5.97 13.16 -21.68
C TYR A 176 -6.96 12.29 -22.47
N SER A 177 -7.44 11.18 -21.90
CA SER A 177 -8.40 10.30 -22.57
C SER A 177 -9.79 10.94 -22.80
N VAL A 178 -10.08 12.09 -22.19
CA VAL A 178 -11.35 12.81 -22.39
C VAL A 178 -11.56 13.21 -23.88
N SER A 179 -10.47 13.43 -24.63
CA SER A 179 -10.51 13.70 -26.08
C SER A 179 -10.58 12.44 -26.93
N ASN A 180 -10.59 11.25 -26.34
CA ASN A 180 -10.47 9.94 -26.98
C ASN A 180 -9.18 9.76 -27.80
N HIS A 181 -8.21 10.64 -27.67
CA HIS A 181 -6.92 10.56 -28.34
C HIS A 181 -5.81 11.15 -27.47
N ILE A 182 -4.68 10.44 -27.40
CA ILE A 182 -3.49 10.83 -26.63
C ILE A 182 -2.32 10.90 -27.62
N ASP A 183 -1.96 12.12 -27.99
CA ASP A 183 -0.89 12.50 -28.93
C ASP A 183 0.13 13.47 -28.30
#